data_c326c6372a3d099ba90e3a16f4e2cbb8
#
_entry.id   c326c6372a3d099ba90e3a16f4e2cbb8
#
_cell.length_a   1.000
_cell.length_b   1.000
_cell.length_c   1.000
_cell.angle_alpha   90.00
_cell.angle_beta   90.00
_cell.angle_gamma   90.00
#
_symmetry.space_group_name_H-M   'P 1'
#
loop_
_entity.id
_entity.type
_entity.pdbx_description
1 polymer ?
#
loop_
_entity_poly.entity_id
_entity_poly.type
_entity_poly.pdbx_seq_one_letter_code
_entity_poly.pdbx_strand_id
1 'polypeptide(L)'
;VDGYQVPINGAILIAERGSGAVRAYVGSSGYQDRSRKGAVNYLMAKRSPGSTLKPLIYAEALDRRVISVDQVFDDRPILVDGYRPSNFNNEYDGRIGLKQALLSSKNIAAIETLQKVGYEHLEAKYRRTFQSRGGGMETAGLAMAVGGLYLTPEELAETYLMMANDGVPASLAFETDHQLDEQSAFITAGAANS
;
A
#
# COMPACT_ATOMS: atom_id res chain seq x y z
N VAL A 1 -21.85 27.42 14.59
CA VAL A 1 -21.81 26.06 14.02
C VAL A 1 -20.92 25.26 14.95
N ASP A 2 -21.54 24.58 15.92
CA ASP A 2 -20.84 23.78 16.91
C ASP A 2 -20.03 22.69 16.20
N GLY A 3 -18.70 22.71 16.40
CA GLY A 3 -17.78 21.76 15.80
C GLY A 3 -18.11 20.35 16.28
N TYR A 4 -18.70 19.56 15.42
CA TYR A 4 -18.88 18.13 15.62
C TYR A 4 -17.47 17.50 15.73
N GLN A 5 -17.00 17.32 16.95
CA GLN A 5 -15.76 16.54 17.18
C GLN A 5 -16.11 15.08 16.94
N VAL A 6 -15.80 14.58 15.74
CA VAL A 6 -15.87 13.15 15.49
C VAL A 6 -14.86 12.48 16.41
N PRO A 7 -15.30 11.52 17.28
CA PRO A 7 -14.37 10.83 18.15
C PRO A 7 -13.31 10.10 17.31
N ILE A 8 -12.05 10.52 17.44
CA ILE A 8 -10.92 9.91 16.73
C ILE A 8 -10.43 8.71 17.52
N ASN A 9 -10.22 7.57 16.84
CA ASN A 9 -9.53 6.41 17.37
C ASN A 9 -8.27 6.15 16.56
N GLY A 10 -7.32 5.38 17.10
CA GLY A 10 -6.07 5.04 16.45
C GLY A 10 -5.60 3.66 16.82
N ALA A 11 -4.74 3.10 15.97
CA ALA A 11 -4.10 1.82 16.19
C ALA A 11 -2.61 1.93 15.84
N ILE A 12 -1.77 1.12 16.47
CA ILE A 12 -0.32 1.10 16.26
C ILE A 12 0.13 -0.35 16.10
N LEU A 13 0.91 -0.61 15.07
CA LEU A 13 1.62 -1.85 14.83
C LEU A 13 3.09 -1.54 14.60
N ILE A 14 3.97 -2.24 15.30
CA ILE A 14 5.42 -2.19 15.09
C ILE A 14 5.91 -3.62 14.89
N ALA A 15 6.54 -3.89 13.75
CA ALA A 15 7.15 -5.16 13.43
C ALA A 15 8.64 -4.99 13.13
N GLU A 16 9.43 -5.99 13.48
CA GLU A 16 10.87 -6.01 13.25
C GLU A 16 11.18 -6.47 11.82
N ARG A 17 12.07 -5.75 11.16
CA ARG A 17 12.63 -6.17 9.87
C ARG A 17 13.36 -7.52 10.02
N GLY A 18 13.26 -8.36 9.01
CA GLY A 18 13.88 -9.69 8.98
C GLY A 18 12.99 -10.75 9.60
N SER A 19 12.74 -10.67 10.90
CA SER A 19 11.96 -11.69 11.62
C SER A 19 10.45 -11.57 11.50
N GLY A 20 9.94 -10.37 11.16
CA GLY A 20 8.50 -10.06 11.23
C GLY A 20 7.96 -10.00 12.66
N ALA A 21 8.82 -10.14 13.68
CA ALA A 21 8.39 -10.16 15.09
C ALA A 21 7.63 -8.88 15.46
N VAL A 22 6.41 -9.04 15.97
CA VAL A 22 5.57 -7.93 16.41
C VAL A 22 6.07 -7.42 17.75
N ARG A 23 6.54 -6.18 17.79
CA ARG A 23 7.09 -5.52 18.98
C ARG A 23 6.05 -4.67 19.72
N ALA A 24 5.05 -4.17 18.99
CA ALA A 24 3.89 -3.50 19.58
C ALA A 24 2.66 -3.74 18.71
N TYR A 25 1.53 -3.98 19.39
CA TYR A 25 0.24 -4.19 18.74
C TYR A 25 -0.85 -3.54 19.60
N VAL A 26 -1.34 -2.40 19.16
CA VAL A 26 -2.39 -1.63 19.85
C VAL A 26 -3.54 -1.43 18.86
N GLY A 27 -4.60 -2.19 19.02
CA GLY A 27 -5.74 -2.20 18.09
C GLY A 27 -6.67 -1.00 18.20
N SER A 28 -6.64 -0.29 19.34
CA SER A 28 -7.45 0.92 19.56
C SER A 28 -6.85 1.78 20.69
N SER A 29 -7.25 3.04 20.78
CA SER A 29 -6.77 3.96 21.83
C SER A 29 -7.28 3.63 23.24
N GLY A 30 -8.28 2.74 23.38
CA GLY A 30 -8.80 2.31 24.69
C GLY A 30 -9.99 1.39 24.54
N TYR A 31 -9.84 0.12 24.96
CA TYR A 31 -10.85 -0.93 24.80
C TYR A 31 -12.22 -0.57 25.40
N GLN A 32 -12.24 0.09 26.56
CA GLN A 32 -13.46 0.46 27.27
C GLN A 32 -14.15 1.72 26.74
N ASP A 33 -13.52 2.45 25.83
CA ASP A 33 -14.10 3.68 25.27
C ASP A 33 -15.16 3.37 24.22
N ARG A 34 -16.40 3.27 24.67
CA ARG A 34 -17.55 3.02 23.78
C ARG A 34 -17.80 4.16 22.79
N SER A 35 -17.49 5.40 23.18
CA SER A 35 -17.71 6.58 22.34
C SER A 35 -16.83 6.55 21.07
N ARG A 36 -15.63 5.95 21.18
CA ARG A 36 -14.65 5.77 20.10
C ARG A 36 -14.65 4.35 19.54
N LYS A 37 -15.62 3.52 19.88
CA LYS A 37 -15.67 2.12 19.46
C LYS A 37 -14.38 1.36 19.83
N GLY A 38 -13.89 1.55 21.04
CA GLY A 38 -12.60 1.04 21.52
C GLY A 38 -12.45 -0.48 21.49
N ALA A 39 -13.55 -1.23 21.53
CA ALA A 39 -13.53 -2.69 21.40
C ALA A 39 -13.21 -3.18 19.97
N VAL A 40 -13.19 -2.29 18.97
CA VAL A 40 -12.82 -2.63 17.60
C VAL A 40 -11.30 -2.68 17.47
N ASN A 41 -10.79 -3.80 16.96
CA ASN A 41 -9.38 -3.88 16.53
C ASN A 41 -9.24 -3.25 15.15
N TYR A 42 -8.74 -2.01 15.12
CA TYR A 42 -8.58 -1.26 13.87
C TYR A 42 -7.43 -1.77 12.98
N LEU A 43 -6.52 -2.60 13.53
CA LEU A 43 -5.46 -3.24 12.73
C LEU A 43 -6.01 -4.34 11.82
N MET A 44 -7.15 -4.95 12.18
CA MET A 44 -7.84 -5.96 11.39
C MET A 44 -8.98 -5.38 10.53
N ALA A 45 -9.31 -4.10 10.68
CA ALA A 45 -10.39 -3.47 9.93
C ALA A 45 -9.93 -3.07 8.53
N LYS A 46 -10.57 -3.61 7.49
CA LYS A 46 -10.27 -3.24 6.11
C LYS A 46 -10.56 -1.77 5.84
N ARG A 47 -9.60 -1.11 5.21
CA ARG A 47 -9.64 0.32 4.87
C ARG A 47 -8.97 0.55 3.54
N SER A 48 -9.32 1.67 2.90
CA SER A 48 -8.51 2.19 1.81
C SER A 48 -7.11 2.53 2.33
N PRO A 49 -6.05 1.95 1.75
CA PRO A 49 -4.67 2.31 2.09
C PRO A 49 -4.27 3.68 1.49
N GLY A 50 -5.13 4.27 0.69
CA GLY A 50 -4.82 5.49 -0.03
C GLY A 50 -3.57 5.33 -0.90
N SER A 51 -2.70 6.33 -0.84
CA SER A 51 -1.45 6.37 -1.61
C SER A 51 -0.33 5.47 -1.05
N THR A 52 -0.55 4.78 0.06
CA THR A 52 0.52 3.97 0.69
C THR A 52 0.91 2.73 -0.13
N LEU A 53 0.12 2.34 -1.14
CA LEU A 53 0.49 1.27 -2.07
C LEU A 53 1.34 1.74 -3.26
N LYS A 54 1.52 3.04 -3.46
CA LYS A 54 2.31 3.56 -4.60
C LYS A 54 3.74 3.03 -4.63
N PRO A 55 4.49 2.94 -3.51
CA PRO A 55 5.82 2.35 -3.53
C PRO A 55 5.85 0.94 -4.12
N LEU A 56 4.87 0.08 -3.77
CA LEU A 56 4.76 -1.27 -4.33
C LEU A 56 4.52 -1.25 -5.84
N ILE A 57 3.66 -0.36 -6.33
CA ILE A 57 3.35 -0.22 -7.76
C ILE A 57 4.60 0.17 -8.54
N TYR A 58 5.37 1.15 -8.05
CA TYR A 58 6.61 1.58 -8.68
C TYR A 58 7.69 0.51 -8.61
N ALA A 59 7.83 -0.19 -7.46
CA ALA A 59 8.78 -1.29 -7.31
C ALA A 59 8.48 -2.43 -8.30
N GLU A 60 7.22 -2.84 -8.45
CA GLU A 60 6.82 -3.84 -9.44
C GLU A 60 7.10 -3.37 -10.89
N ALA A 61 6.87 -2.10 -11.18
CA ALA A 61 7.14 -1.55 -12.50
C ALA A 61 8.63 -1.52 -12.83
N LEU A 62 9.49 -1.22 -11.85
CA LEU A 62 10.95 -1.26 -11.98
C LEU A 62 11.45 -2.70 -12.15
N ASP A 63 10.94 -3.63 -11.33
CA ASP A 63 11.29 -5.05 -11.38
C ASP A 63 10.98 -5.65 -12.76
N ARG A 64 9.81 -5.34 -13.29
CA ARG A 64 9.39 -5.75 -14.64
C ARG A 64 10.01 -4.93 -15.78
N ARG A 65 10.81 -3.92 -15.46
CA ARG A 65 11.45 -3.01 -16.42
C ARG A 65 10.45 -2.32 -17.37
N VAL A 66 9.21 -2.12 -16.92
CA VAL A 66 8.21 -1.35 -17.69
C VAL A 66 8.36 0.15 -17.48
N ILE A 67 9.13 0.55 -16.46
CA ILE A 67 9.69 1.88 -16.25
C ILE A 67 11.16 1.76 -15.86
N SER A 68 11.90 2.89 -15.88
CA SER A 68 13.27 3.00 -15.37
C SER A 68 13.34 4.01 -14.22
N VAL A 69 14.45 4.03 -13.48
CA VAL A 69 14.69 5.02 -12.41
C VAL A 69 14.71 6.45 -12.94
N ASP A 70 15.08 6.64 -14.21
CA ASP A 70 15.09 7.93 -14.91
C ASP A 70 13.75 8.25 -15.61
N GLN A 71 12.69 7.47 -15.30
CA GLN A 71 11.37 7.68 -15.90
C GLN A 71 10.88 9.10 -15.65
N VAL A 72 10.46 9.75 -16.72
CA VAL A 72 9.76 11.04 -16.66
C VAL A 72 8.29 10.81 -16.98
N PHE A 73 7.43 11.37 -16.13
CA PHE A 73 5.98 11.38 -16.27
C PHE A 73 5.52 12.77 -16.73
N ASP A 74 4.40 12.83 -17.41
CA ASP A 74 3.73 14.07 -17.79
C ASP A 74 2.51 14.25 -16.87
N ASP A 75 2.72 14.92 -15.73
CA ASP A 75 1.69 15.14 -14.72
C ASP A 75 0.70 16.21 -15.18
N ARG A 76 -0.30 15.78 -15.93
CA ARG A 76 -1.40 16.60 -16.48
C ARG A 76 -2.73 15.84 -16.43
N PRO A 77 -3.88 16.51 -16.61
CA PRO A 77 -5.16 15.81 -16.69
C PRO A 77 -5.16 14.77 -17.80
N ILE A 78 -5.57 13.55 -17.46
CA ILE A 78 -5.70 12.42 -18.40
C ILE A 78 -7.11 11.84 -18.39
N LEU A 79 -7.44 11.11 -19.44
CA LEU A 79 -8.62 10.26 -19.51
C LEU A 79 -8.15 8.84 -19.83
N VAL A 80 -8.45 7.90 -18.95
CA VAL A 80 -8.08 6.49 -19.09
C VAL A 80 -9.33 5.65 -18.93
N ASP A 81 -9.74 4.94 -19.98
CA ASP A 81 -10.90 4.05 -20.00
C ASP A 81 -12.20 4.71 -19.45
N GLY A 82 -12.41 5.98 -19.78
CA GLY A 82 -13.55 6.74 -19.30
C GLY A 82 -13.39 7.33 -17.88
N TYR A 83 -12.32 6.95 -17.16
CA TYR A 83 -11.97 7.47 -15.84
C TYR A 83 -11.09 8.72 -15.98
N ARG A 84 -11.43 9.78 -15.23
CA ARG A 84 -10.66 11.04 -15.16
C ARG A 84 -10.04 11.18 -13.77
N PRO A 85 -8.87 10.64 -13.54
CA PRO A 85 -8.17 10.84 -12.28
C PRO A 85 -7.69 12.28 -12.13
N SER A 86 -7.58 12.72 -10.88
CA SER A 86 -6.95 13.99 -10.53
C SER A 86 -5.93 13.79 -9.41
N ASN A 87 -4.97 14.69 -9.31
CA ASN A 87 -4.14 14.81 -8.11
C ASN A 87 -4.98 15.33 -6.94
N PHE A 88 -4.51 15.10 -5.71
CA PHE A 88 -5.26 15.40 -4.48
C PHE A 88 -5.73 16.87 -4.40
N ASN A 89 -4.90 17.80 -4.83
CA ASN A 89 -5.18 19.24 -4.85
C ASN A 89 -5.64 19.78 -6.21
N ASN A 90 -5.85 18.91 -7.21
CA ASN A 90 -6.11 19.27 -8.61
C ASN A 90 -4.98 20.11 -9.26
N GLU A 91 -3.77 20.08 -8.70
CA GLU A 91 -2.59 20.74 -9.26
C GLU A 91 -1.73 19.74 -10.03
N TYR A 92 -1.13 20.22 -11.11
CA TYR A 92 -0.33 19.42 -12.02
C TYR A 92 1.03 20.10 -12.23
N ASP A 93 2.09 19.32 -12.16
CA ASP A 93 3.47 19.84 -12.19
C ASP A 93 4.14 19.67 -13.57
N GLY A 94 3.42 19.14 -14.57
CA GLY A 94 3.97 18.89 -15.88
C GLY A 94 5.00 17.75 -15.86
N ARG A 95 6.18 17.96 -16.44
CA ARG A 95 7.21 16.90 -16.52
C ARG A 95 7.92 16.72 -15.18
N ILE A 96 7.77 15.54 -14.57
CA ILE A 96 8.36 15.17 -13.30
C ILE A 96 9.07 13.81 -13.38
N GLY A 97 10.16 13.64 -12.66
CA GLY A 97 10.84 12.34 -12.53
C GLY A 97 10.15 11.41 -11.53
N LEU A 98 10.51 10.13 -11.58
CA LEU A 98 9.96 9.07 -10.70
C LEU A 98 10.04 9.45 -9.22
N LYS A 99 11.21 9.90 -8.75
CA LYS A 99 11.40 10.31 -7.35
C LYS A 99 10.43 11.42 -6.94
N GLN A 100 10.27 12.45 -7.78
CA GLN A 100 9.34 13.55 -7.50
C GLN A 100 7.89 13.06 -7.51
N ALA A 101 7.51 12.20 -8.46
CA ALA A 101 6.18 11.63 -8.54
C ALA A 101 5.80 10.86 -7.27
N LEU A 102 6.73 10.08 -6.72
CA LEU A 102 6.52 9.33 -5.48
C LEU A 102 6.49 10.25 -4.24
N LEU A 103 7.46 11.16 -4.10
CA LEU A 103 7.55 12.08 -2.95
C LEU A 103 6.34 13.01 -2.85
N SER A 104 5.84 13.51 -4.00
CA SER A 104 4.64 14.36 -4.06
C SER A 104 3.35 13.55 -4.18
N SER A 105 3.45 12.22 -4.10
CA SER A 105 2.31 11.31 -4.16
C SER A 105 1.36 11.57 -5.35
N LYS A 106 1.92 11.86 -6.53
CA LYS A 106 1.15 12.18 -7.73
C LYS A 106 0.30 11.00 -8.17
N ASN A 107 -1.00 11.25 -8.37
CA ASN A 107 -1.94 10.20 -8.73
C ASN A 107 -1.80 9.81 -10.20
N ILE A 108 -1.59 10.79 -11.09
CA ILE A 108 -1.48 10.56 -12.52
C ILE A 108 -0.33 9.61 -12.82
N ALA A 109 0.88 9.90 -12.32
CA ALA A 109 2.06 9.06 -12.52
C ALA A 109 1.87 7.63 -11.97
N ALA A 110 1.21 7.49 -10.82
CA ALA A 110 0.94 6.17 -10.23
C ALA A 110 -0.07 5.36 -11.06
N ILE A 111 -1.11 6.00 -11.60
CA ILE A 111 -2.11 5.36 -12.46
C ILE A 111 -1.48 4.94 -13.79
N GLU A 112 -0.70 5.82 -14.44
CA GLU A 112 0.04 5.47 -15.66
C GLU A 112 1.01 4.30 -15.43
N THR A 113 1.67 4.28 -14.28
CA THR A 113 2.57 3.18 -13.90
C THR A 113 1.79 1.89 -13.72
N LEU A 114 0.68 1.90 -12.98
CA LEU A 114 -0.16 0.72 -12.77
C LEU A 114 -0.76 0.21 -14.08
N GLN A 115 -1.10 1.10 -15.02
CA GLN A 115 -1.56 0.71 -16.36
C GLN A 115 -0.47 -0.05 -17.13
N LYS A 116 0.80 0.39 -17.06
CA LYS A 116 1.94 -0.31 -17.68
C LYS A 116 2.24 -1.65 -17.01
N VAL A 117 2.09 -1.74 -15.70
CA VAL A 117 2.23 -3.00 -14.94
C VAL A 117 1.11 -3.99 -15.28
N GLY A 118 -0.10 -3.49 -15.47
CA GLY A 118 -1.33 -4.27 -15.52
C GLY A 118 -1.88 -4.51 -14.12
N TYR A 119 -3.02 -3.90 -13.81
CA TYR A 119 -3.59 -4.01 -12.46
C TYR A 119 -4.01 -5.45 -12.12
N GLU A 120 -4.51 -6.22 -13.08
CA GLU A 120 -4.89 -7.63 -12.89
C GLU A 120 -3.66 -8.49 -12.50
N HIS A 121 -2.52 -8.22 -13.14
CA HIS A 121 -1.28 -8.91 -12.82
C HIS A 121 -0.83 -8.62 -11.39
N LEU A 122 -0.76 -7.33 -11.01
CA LEU A 122 -0.33 -6.93 -9.67
C LEU A 122 -1.28 -7.45 -8.59
N GLU A 123 -2.58 -7.37 -8.85
CA GLU A 123 -3.61 -7.88 -7.96
C GLU A 123 -3.49 -9.40 -7.76
N ALA A 124 -3.38 -10.17 -8.84
CA ALA A 124 -3.23 -11.61 -8.77
C ALA A 124 -1.93 -12.02 -8.06
N LYS A 125 -0.83 -11.29 -8.29
CA LYS A 125 0.46 -11.48 -7.61
C LYS A 125 0.33 -11.19 -6.12
N TYR A 126 -0.29 -10.06 -5.76
CA TYR A 126 -0.52 -9.67 -4.36
C TYR A 126 -1.34 -10.71 -3.60
N ARG A 127 -2.46 -11.18 -4.18
CA ARG A 127 -3.31 -12.22 -3.58
C ARG A 127 -2.56 -13.51 -3.30
N ARG A 128 -1.76 -13.98 -4.26
CA ARG A 128 -0.97 -15.22 -4.08
C ARG A 128 0.06 -15.07 -2.97
N THR A 129 0.68 -13.91 -2.86
CA THR A 129 1.77 -13.67 -1.91
C THR A 129 1.27 -13.49 -0.49
N PHE A 130 0.22 -12.70 -0.29
CA PHE A 130 -0.27 -12.35 1.04
C PHE A 130 -1.50 -13.15 1.47
N GLN A 131 -1.92 -14.16 0.68
CA GLN A 131 -3.10 -15.00 0.96
C GLN A 131 -4.29 -14.17 1.44
N SER A 132 -4.51 -13.04 0.76
CA SER A 132 -5.48 -12.01 1.14
C SER A 132 -6.74 -12.62 1.75
N ARG A 133 -6.95 -12.41 3.04
CA ARG A 133 -8.01 -13.02 3.86
C ARG A 133 -9.40 -12.48 3.54
N GLY A 134 -9.72 -12.41 2.27
CA GLY A 134 -11.10 -12.21 1.83
C GLY A 134 -11.38 -10.93 1.07
N GLY A 135 -12.12 -11.13 0.02
CA GLY A 135 -12.99 -10.31 -0.78
C GLY A 135 -12.87 -8.80 -0.77
N GLY A 136 -12.86 -8.21 -1.92
CA GLY A 136 -12.88 -6.78 -2.15
C GLY A 136 -11.84 -6.30 -3.16
N MET A 137 -10.99 -7.22 -3.65
CA MET A 137 -10.03 -6.91 -4.71
C MET A 137 -10.66 -6.97 -6.12
N GLU A 138 -11.84 -7.54 -6.24
CA GLU A 138 -12.38 -7.96 -7.54
C GLU A 138 -12.68 -6.83 -8.53
N THR A 139 -12.61 -5.58 -8.09
CA THR A 139 -12.99 -4.44 -8.94
C THR A 139 -12.18 -3.17 -8.72
N ALA A 140 -11.02 -3.23 -8.09
CA ALA A 140 -10.24 -2.01 -7.82
C ALA A 140 -9.72 -1.37 -9.11
N GLY A 141 -9.34 -2.17 -10.12
CA GLY A 141 -8.83 -1.66 -11.37
C GLY A 141 -7.71 -0.63 -11.17
N LEU A 142 -7.70 0.40 -11.97
CA LEU A 142 -6.73 1.49 -11.85
C LEU A 142 -6.88 2.33 -10.57
N ALA A 143 -8.05 2.27 -9.90
CA ALA A 143 -8.25 2.92 -8.61
C ALA A 143 -7.36 2.33 -7.49
N MET A 144 -6.80 1.13 -7.69
CA MET A 144 -5.79 0.55 -6.79
C MET A 144 -4.62 1.52 -6.53
N ALA A 145 -4.22 2.31 -7.52
CA ALA A 145 -3.14 3.30 -7.39
C ALA A 145 -3.46 4.45 -6.43
N VAL A 146 -4.73 4.66 -6.12
CA VAL A 146 -5.22 5.79 -5.31
C VAL A 146 -6.06 5.34 -4.10
N GLY A 147 -5.97 4.05 -3.75
CA GLY A 147 -6.61 3.50 -2.56
C GLY A 147 -7.90 2.73 -2.80
N GLY A 148 -8.20 2.36 -4.04
CA GLY A 148 -9.36 1.52 -4.37
C GLY A 148 -9.26 0.08 -3.87
N LEU A 149 -8.09 -0.36 -3.44
CA LEU A 149 -7.87 -1.65 -2.82
C LEU A 149 -8.05 -1.55 -1.30
N TYR A 150 -8.98 -2.32 -0.74
CA TYR A 150 -9.21 -2.30 0.71
C TYR A 150 -8.37 -3.38 1.41
N LEU A 151 -7.48 -2.95 2.29
CA LEU A 151 -6.57 -3.79 3.07
C LEU A 151 -6.76 -3.56 4.57
N THR A 152 -6.38 -4.55 5.36
CA THR A 152 -6.14 -4.32 6.79
C THR A 152 -4.79 -3.64 6.99
N PRO A 153 -4.59 -2.87 8.07
CA PRO A 153 -3.26 -2.37 8.43
C PRO A 153 -2.22 -3.48 8.64
N GLU A 154 -2.63 -4.69 9.06
CA GLU A 154 -1.74 -5.87 9.12
C GLU A 154 -1.23 -6.26 7.73
N GLU A 155 -2.12 -6.44 6.74
CA GLU A 155 -1.74 -6.75 5.37
C GLU A 155 -0.83 -5.66 4.75
N LEU A 156 -1.11 -4.39 5.09
CA LEU A 156 -0.26 -3.28 4.66
C LEU A 156 1.12 -3.34 5.33
N ALA A 157 1.18 -3.68 6.63
CA ALA A 157 2.44 -3.83 7.35
C ALA A 157 3.29 -4.98 6.77
N GLU A 158 2.68 -6.12 6.42
CA GLU A 158 3.37 -7.22 5.74
C GLU A 158 3.91 -6.80 4.36
N THR A 159 3.16 -5.96 3.62
CA THR A 159 3.63 -5.38 2.35
C THR A 159 4.90 -4.55 2.54
N TYR A 160 4.93 -3.69 3.56
CA TYR A 160 6.11 -2.89 3.86
C TYR A 160 7.26 -3.72 4.46
N LEU A 161 6.94 -4.75 5.25
CA LEU A 161 7.92 -5.70 5.76
C LEU A 161 8.61 -6.43 4.60
N MET A 162 7.87 -6.90 3.60
CA MET A 162 8.41 -7.47 2.38
C MET A 162 9.38 -6.51 1.69
N MET A 163 8.99 -5.25 1.48
CA MET A 163 9.87 -4.26 0.86
C MET A 163 11.14 -4.04 1.69
N ALA A 164 11.02 -3.98 3.02
CA ALA A 164 12.15 -3.86 3.93
C ALA A 164 13.05 -5.11 3.96
N ASN A 165 12.54 -6.27 3.56
CA ASN A 165 13.24 -7.56 3.47
C ASN A 165 13.70 -7.88 2.04
N ASP A 166 14.15 -6.87 1.32
CA ASP A 166 14.70 -7.02 -0.03
C ASP A 166 13.76 -7.72 -1.03
N GLY A 167 12.45 -7.51 -0.84
CA GLY A 167 11.40 -8.07 -1.67
C GLY A 167 10.92 -9.47 -1.28
N VAL A 168 11.47 -10.04 -0.21
CA VAL A 168 11.04 -11.35 0.30
C VAL A 168 9.85 -11.18 1.25
N PRO A 169 8.68 -11.77 0.96
CA PRO A 169 7.53 -11.72 1.84
C PRO A 169 7.85 -12.31 3.22
N ALA A 170 7.30 -11.69 4.25
CA ALA A 170 7.35 -12.19 5.61
C ALA A 170 6.03 -11.89 6.29
N SER A 171 5.55 -12.83 7.08
CA SER A 171 4.35 -12.66 7.89
C SER A 171 4.66 -12.00 9.23
N LEU A 172 3.66 -11.33 9.80
CA LEU A 172 3.75 -10.84 11.16
C LEU A 172 3.83 -12.01 12.15
N ALA A 173 4.88 -12.05 12.97
CA ALA A 173 5.12 -13.04 13.99
C ALA A 173 4.76 -12.49 15.37
N PHE A 174 3.74 -13.06 16.00
CA PHE A 174 3.26 -12.66 17.33
C PHE A 174 3.95 -13.43 18.46
N GLU A 175 4.65 -14.52 18.11
CA GLU A 175 5.41 -15.35 19.02
C GLU A 175 6.89 -15.38 18.63
N THR A 176 7.77 -15.53 19.63
CA THR A 176 9.23 -15.42 19.41
C THR A 176 9.85 -16.61 18.70
N ASP A 177 9.13 -17.72 18.51
CA ASP A 177 9.64 -18.96 17.92
C ASP A 177 9.23 -19.17 16.45
N HIS A 178 8.70 -18.15 15.79
CA HIS A 178 8.27 -18.26 14.39
C HIS A 178 9.50 -18.27 13.46
N GLN A 179 9.77 -19.41 12.82
CA GLN A 179 10.68 -19.48 11.70
C GLN A 179 9.99 -18.91 10.47
N LEU A 180 10.68 -18.03 9.75
CA LEU A 180 10.19 -17.52 8.47
C LEU A 180 10.15 -18.67 7.47
N ASP A 181 8.99 -18.90 6.86
CA ASP A 181 8.88 -19.79 5.71
C ASP A 181 9.72 -19.22 4.56
N GLU A 182 10.53 -20.07 3.92
CA GLU A 182 11.27 -19.70 2.71
C GLU A 182 10.28 -19.41 1.57
N GLN A 183 10.02 -18.15 1.32
CA GLN A 183 9.18 -17.70 0.21
C GLN A 183 10.05 -17.09 -0.90
N SER A 184 9.63 -17.30 -2.15
CA SER A 184 10.28 -16.64 -3.29
C SER A 184 10.03 -15.13 -3.23
N ALA A 185 11.02 -14.34 -3.64
CA ALA A 185 10.90 -12.89 -3.64
C ALA A 185 9.71 -12.41 -4.51
N PHE A 186 8.96 -11.46 -4.00
CA PHE A 186 7.86 -10.81 -4.72
C PHE A 186 8.41 -9.84 -5.77
N ILE A 187 9.40 -9.06 -5.39
CA ILE A 187 10.16 -8.14 -6.25
C ILE A 187 11.64 -8.37 -6.01
N THR A 188 12.49 -7.99 -6.95
CA THR A 188 13.93 -8.10 -6.73
C THR A 188 14.41 -7.13 -5.64
N ALA A 189 15.52 -7.48 -4.99
CA ALA A 189 16.15 -6.61 -3.99
C ALA A 189 16.47 -5.21 -4.55
N GLY A 190 16.87 -5.13 -5.82
CA GLY A 190 17.11 -3.86 -6.50
C GLY A 190 15.86 -2.98 -6.59
N ALA A 191 14.71 -3.56 -6.91
CA ALA A 191 13.44 -2.84 -7.00
C ALA A 191 12.86 -2.49 -5.62
N ALA A 192 13.13 -3.29 -4.58
CA ALA A 192 12.70 -2.99 -3.22
C ALA A 192 13.43 -1.78 -2.63
N ASN A 193 14.69 -1.55 -3.06
CA ASN A 193 15.57 -0.51 -2.53
C ASN A 193 15.66 0.75 -3.44
N SER A 194 14.93 0.78 -4.54
CA SER A 194 14.88 1.93 -5.47
C SER A 194 13.85 2.96 -5.03
#